data_4a5bc7d23c3c9a085025dcfdd0aa42b2
#
_entry.id   4a5bc7d23c3c9a085025dcfdd0aa42b2
#
_cell.length_a   1.000
_cell.length_b   1.000
_cell.length_c   1.000
_cell.angle_alpha   90.00
_cell.angle_beta   90.00
_cell.angle_gamma   90.00
#
_symmetry.space_group_name_H-M   'P 1'
#
loop_
_entity.id
_entity.type
_entity.pdbx_description
1 polymer ?
#
loop_
_entity_poly.entity_id
_entity_poly.type
_entity_poly.pdbx_seq_one_letter_code
_entity_poly.pdbx_strand_id
1 'polypeptide(L)'
;MKKFLALLLTLALLAGLTACKDTEAASTAQEQHTVTAPTNDATFVYQPDDPAATLPGGESVVLVTGPGGTESGEDAMLWQGIQTFANTYGYTADAQTAAGNTADEVEAALRAAAESGAKLVVCRGDTMGAALYRVQENYPDVHYLLFDSEPHSDDYSAYNTASLVHCVLFQEEQAGYLAGYAAVTDGYTTLGFIGAREVPGI
;
A
#
# COMPACT_ATOMS: atom_id res chain seq x y z
N MET A 1 -43.76 -19.20 -32.07
CA MET A 1 -43.53 -18.13 -31.07
C MET A 1 -42.11 -18.08 -30.55
N LYS A 2 -41.49 -19.20 -30.14
CA LYS A 2 -40.08 -19.19 -29.58
C LYS A 2 -39.01 -18.74 -30.58
N LYS A 3 -39.13 -18.97 -31.86
CA LYS A 3 -38.18 -18.56 -32.91
C LYS A 3 -38.26 -17.06 -33.24
N PHE A 4 -39.44 -16.44 -33.09
CA PHE A 4 -39.61 -15.00 -33.28
C PHE A 4 -39.04 -14.17 -32.12
N LEU A 5 -39.12 -14.70 -30.92
CA LEU A 5 -38.56 -14.04 -29.73
C LEU A 5 -37.03 -14.02 -29.75
N ALA A 6 -36.40 -15.09 -30.26
CA ALA A 6 -34.94 -15.15 -30.40
C ALA A 6 -34.43 -14.16 -31.47
N LEU A 7 -35.17 -13.96 -32.55
CA LEU A 7 -34.82 -13.01 -33.62
C LEU A 7 -34.94 -11.55 -33.16
N LEU A 8 -35.93 -11.24 -32.33
CA LEU A 8 -36.08 -9.90 -31.72
C LEU A 8 -34.97 -9.58 -30.70
N LEU A 9 -34.53 -10.58 -29.94
CA LEU A 9 -33.43 -10.39 -28.96
C LEU A 9 -32.08 -10.16 -29.67
N THR A 10 -31.82 -10.85 -30.78
CA THR A 10 -30.57 -10.66 -31.55
C THR A 10 -30.57 -9.32 -32.29
N LEU A 11 -31.72 -8.84 -32.74
CA LEU A 11 -31.82 -7.53 -33.40
C LEU A 11 -31.62 -6.37 -32.38
N ALA A 12 -32.11 -6.53 -31.15
CA ALA A 12 -31.89 -5.56 -30.06
C ALA A 12 -30.43 -5.47 -29.62
N LEU A 13 -29.71 -6.59 -29.64
CA LEU A 13 -28.27 -6.60 -29.33
C LEU A 13 -27.41 -5.97 -30.44
N LEU A 14 -27.82 -6.09 -31.70
CA LEU A 14 -27.10 -5.45 -32.80
C LEU A 14 -27.36 -3.94 -32.89
N ALA A 15 -28.50 -3.45 -32.43
CA ALA A 15 -28.79 -2.02 -32.36
C ALA A 15 -28.04 -1.30 -31.22
N GLY A 16 -27.66 -2.02 -30.16
CA GLY A 16 -26.87 -1.48 -29.05
C GLY A 16 -25.39 -1.23 -29.38
N LEU A 17 -24.86 -1.86 -30.42
CA LEU A 17 -23.47 -1.73 -30.83
C LEU A 17 -23.20 -0.60 -31.83
N THR A 18 -24.23 0.07 -32.33
CA THR A 18 -24.09 1.21 -33.27
C THR A 18 -24.24 2.59 -32.61
N ALA A 19 -24.46 2.65 -31.30
CA ALA A 19 -24.60 3.93 -30.58
C ALA A 19 -23.25 4.59 -30.22
N CYS A 20 -22.11 3.99 -30.55
CA CYS A 20 -20.79 4.57 -30.41
C CYS A 20 -20.15 4.85 -31.78
N LYS A 21 -20.90 5.46 -32.71
CA LYS A 21 -20.33 5.94 -33.94
C LYS A 21 -20.71 7.39 -34.16
N ASP A 22 -19.64 8.19 -34.14
CA ASP A 22 -19.53 9.52 -34.74
C ASP A 22 -20.40 10.64 -34.11
N THR A 23 -19.93 11.18 -32.99
CA THR A 23 -19.99 12.64 -32.86
C THR A 23 -18.55 13.14 -33.15
N GLU A 24 -18.31 13.50 -34.39
CA GLU A 24 -17.24 14.46 -34.69
C GLU A 24 -17.59 15.75 -33.95
N ALA A 25 -17.12 15.84 -32.69
CA ALA A 25 -17.00 17.12 -32.02
C ALA A 25 -15.83 17.85 -32.67
N ALA A 26 -16.14 19.00 -33.23
CA ALA A 26 -15.16 19.92 -33.79
C ALA A 26 -13.93 19.99 -32.88
N SER A 27 -12.81 19.56 -33.43
CA SER A 27 -11.48 19.78 -32.87
C SER A 27 -11.22 21.29 -32.89
N THR A 28 -11.64 21.98 -31.84
CA THR A 28 -10.94 23.19 -31.44
C THR A 28 -9.60 22.71 -30.93
N ALA A 29 -8.55 23.04 -31.64
CA ALA A 29 -7.18 22.81 -31.22
C ALA A 29 -7.04 23.32 -29.78
N GLN A 30 -7.08 22.41 -28.79
CA GLN A 30 -6.65 22.71 -27.45
C GLN A 30 -5.13 22.92 -27.56
N GLU A 31 -4.69 24.15 -27.25
CA GLU A 31 -3.29 24.39 -26.97
C GLU A 31 -2.85 23.34 -25.94
N GLN A 32 -2.01 22.41 -26.37
CA GLN A 32 -1.31 21.53 -25.45
C GLN A 32 -0.49 22.43 -24.54
N HIS A 33 -1.05 22.74 -23.38
CA HIS A 33 -0.24 23.22 -22.28
C HIS A 33 0.74 22.09 -21.95
N THR A 34 1.93 22.20 -22.48
CA THR A 34 3.06 21.39 -22.04
C THR A 34 3.32 21.82 -20.60
N VAL A 35 2.67 21.16 -19.63
CA VAL A 35 3.05 21.27 -18.24
C VAL A 35 4.43 20.62 -18.17
N THR A 36 5.47 21.44 -18.22
CA THR A 36 6.81 20.99 -17.86
C THR A 36 6.70 20.63 -16.38
N ALA A 37 6.66 19.35 -16.08
CA ALA A 37 6.78 18.91 -14.69
C ALA A 37 8.01 19.61 -14.10
N PRO A 38 7.93 20.20 -12.91
CA PRO A 38 9.11 20.72 -12.25
C PRO A 38 10.11 19.58 -12.23
N THR A 39 11.23 19.77 -12.93
CA THR A 39 12.38 18.89 -12.81
C THR A 39 12.82 18.99 -11.36
N ASN A 40 12.33 18.07 -10.55
CA ASN A 40 12.83 17.91 -9.20
C ASN A 40 14.22 17.29 -9.37
N ASP A 41 15.22 18.15 -9.60
CA ASP A 41 16.63 17.78 -9.69
C ASP A 41 17.22 17.39 -8.33
N ALA A 42 16.37 17.28 -7.32
CA ALA A 42 16.70 16.61 -6.08
C ALA A 42 16.67 15.10 -6.32
N THR A 43 17.73 14.58 -6.91
CA THR A 43 18.11 13.20 -6.67
C THR A 43 18.30 13.08 -5.17
N PHE A 44 17.27 12.59 -4.47
CA PHE A 44 17.43 12.20 -3.08
C PHE A 44 18.40 11.01 -3.09
N VAL A 45 19.68 11.34 -2.94
CA VAL A 45 20.70 10.35 -2.67
C VAL A 45 20.63 10.12 -1.15
N TYR A 46 20.02 9.02 -0.74
CA TYR A 46 20.15 8.56 0.63
C TYR A 46 21.65 8.38 0.90
N GLN A 47 22.22 9.29 1.68
CA GLN A 47 23.50 9.08 2.29
C GLN A 47 23.23 8.62 3.73
N PRO A 48 23.59 7.38 4.08
CA PRO A 48 23.54 6.99 5.48
C PRO A 48 24.43 7.96 6.26
N ASP A 49 23.89 8.51 7.35
CA ASP A 49 24.55 9.51 8.20
C ASP A 49 25.88 8.99 8.80
N ASP A 50 26.06 7.68 8.80
CA ASP A 50 27.31 7.02 9.18
C ASP A 50 27.58 5.81 8.26
N PRO A 51 28.34 5.98 7.16
CA PRO A 51 28.72 4.87 6.30
C PRO A 51 29.68 3.88 7.01
N ALA A 52 30.15 4.21 8.18
CA ALA A 52 30.97 3.33 9.02
C ALA A 52 30.18 2.63 10.12
N ALA A 53 28.89 2.89 10.26
CA ALA A 53 28.05 2.16 11.20
C ALA A 53 28.01 0.68 10.77
N THR A 54 28.77 -0.13 11.49
CA THR A 54 28.72 -1.59 11.33
C THR A 54 27.48 -2.09 12.04
N LEU A 55 26.50 -2.50 11.28
CA LEU A 55 25.34 -3.19 11.83
C LEU A 55 25.81 -4.51 12.46
N PRO A 56 25.30 -4.87 13.65
CA PRO A 56 25.78 -6.04 14.41
C PRO A 56 25.38 -7.35 13.74
N GLY A 57 25.23 -7.64 12.63
CA GLY A 57 24.87 -8.88 11.93
C GLY A 57 24.46 -10.06 12.84
N GLY A 58 23.87 -11.08 12.27
CA GLY A 58 23.49 -12.30 13.00
C GLY A 58 22.13 -12.24 13.71
N GLU A 59 21.45 -11.10 13.69
CA GLU A 59 20.12 -10.95 14.23
C GLU A 59 19.04 -11.33 13.22
N SER A 60 17.82 -11.57 13.69
CA SER A 60 16.69 -12.01 12.87
C SER A 60 15.76 -10.86 12.53
N VAL A 61 15.41 -10.75 11.24
CA VAL A 61 14.35 -9.88 10.71
C VAL A 61 13.20 -10.74 10.23
N VAL A 62 11.99 -10.48 10.70
CA VAL A 62 10.80 -11.24 10.31
C VAL A 62 9.79 -10.31 9.66
N LEU A 63 9.38 -10.64 8.43
CA LEU A 63 8.24 -10.00 7.77
C LEU A 63 6.95 -10.67 8.22
N VAL A 64 6.00 -9.90 8.74
CA VAL A 64 4.63 -10.39 8.98
C VAL A 64 3.74 -9.92 7.85
N THR A 65 3.10 -10.90 7.19
CA THR A 65 2.20 -10.65 6.05
C THR A 65 0.76 -11.03 6.38
N GLY A 66 -0.18 -10.50 5.62
CA GLY A 66 -1.52 -11.06 5.52
C GLY A 66 -1.52 -12.47 4.90
N PRO A 67 -2.70 -13.09 4.68
CA PRO A 67 -2.81 -14.47 4.19
C PRO A 67 -2.29 -14.67 2.76
N GLY A 68 -2.00 -13.59 2.03
CA GLY A 68 -1.36 -13.64 0.70
C GLY A 68 0.12 -14.03 0.73
N GLY A 69 0.77 -13.96 1.89
CA GLY A 69 2.18 -14.30 2.06
C GLY A 69 3.11 -13.38 1.26
N THR A 70 4.28 -13.92 0.92
CA THR A 70 5.37 -13.19 0.26
C THR A 70 5.40 -13.33 -1.26
N GLU A 71 4.35 -13.93 -1.87
CA GLU A 71 4.39 -14.33 -3.29
C GLU A 71 3.87 -13.26 -4.25
N SER A 72 3.15 -12.26 -3.77
CA SER A 72 2.54 -11.26 -4.63
C SER A 72 2.33 -9.91 -3.94
N GLY A 73 2.09 -8.88 -4.76
CA GLY A 73 1.78 -7.54 -4.29
C GLY A 73 2.95 -6.85 -3.59
N GLU A 74 2.61 -5.95 -2.70
CA GLU A 74 3.57 -5.10 -1.98
C GLU A 74 4.35 -5.89 -0.94
N ASP A 75 3.77 -6.94 -0.35
CA ASP A 75 4.46 -7.82 0.60
C ASP A 75 5.60 -8.60 -0.08
N ALA A 76 5.44 -8.98 -1.36
CA ALA A 76 6.54 -9.57 -2.14
C ALA A 76 7.70 -8.58 -2.34
N MET A 77 7.41 -7.30 -2.56
CA MET A 77 8.43 -6.27 -2.70
C MET A 77 9.16 -6.01 -1.39
N LEU A 78 8.43 -5.93 -0.28
CA LEU A 78 9.02 -5.82 1.06
C LEU A 78 9.90 -7.03 1.37
N TRP A 79 9.42 -8.23 1.05
CA TRP A 79 10.19 -9.46 1.25
C TRP A 79 11.51 -9.46 0.48
N GLN A 80 11.48 -9.05 -0.78
CA GLN A 80 12.69 -8.90 -1.58
C GLN A 80 13.68 -7.89 -0.98
N GLY A 81 13.15 -6.76 -0.48
CA GLY A 81 13.95 -5.75 0.20
C GLY A 81 14.62 -6.30 1.47
N ILE A 82 13.87 -7.00 2.31
CA ILE A 82 14.38 -7.64 3.54
C ILE A 82 15.43 -8.68 3.23
N GLN A 83 15.23 -9.55 2.23
CA GLN A 83 16.21 -10.53 1.81
C GLN A 83 17.51 -9.87 1.32
N THR A 84 17.39 -8.79 0.56
CA THR A 84 18.56 -8.03 0.08
C THR A 84 19.31 -7.41 1.26
N PHE A 85 18.62 -6.79 2.20
CA PHE A 85 19.22 -6.26 3.42
C PHE A 85 19.91 -7.35 4.24
N ALA A 86 19.22 -8.44 4.52
CA ALA A 86 19.74 -9.55 5.31
C ALA A 86 21.01 -10.15 4.69
N ASN A 87 20.99 -10.39 3.37
CA ASN A 87 22.16 -10.91 2.64
C ASN A 87 23.34 -9.93 2.64
N THR A 88 23.06 -8.63 2.58
CA THR A 88 24.11 -7.59 2.53
C THR A 88 24.79 -7.41 3.89
N TYR A 89 24.02 -7.46 4.97
CA TYR A 89 24.51 -7.12 6.31
C TYR A 89 24.64 -8.31 7.26
N GLY A 90 24.42 -9.54 6.78
CA GLY A 90 24.59 -10.75 7.58
C GLY A 90 23.49 -10.99 8.61
N TYR A 91 22.27 -10.57 8.31
CA TYR A 91 21.06 -10.88 9.10
C TYR A 91 20.41 -12.16 8.59
N THR A 92 19.56 -12.76 9.42
CA THR A 92 18.63 -13.80 8.97
C THR A 92 17.28 -13.19 8.62
N ALA A 93 16.68 -13.62 7.51
CA ALA A 93 15.35 -13.18 7.10
C ALA A 93 14.35 -14.34 7.16
N ASP A 94 13.21 -14.12 7.77
CA ASP A 94 12.10 -15.06 7.83
C ASP A 94 10.77 -14.35 7.58
N ALA A 95 9.71 -15.09 7.28
CA ALA A 95 8.38 -14.56 7.05
C ALA A 95 7.33 -15.34 7.84
N GLN A 96 6.46 -14.60 8.51
CA GLN A 96 5.31 -15.11 9.25
C GLN A 96 4.03 -14.66 8.54
N THR A 97 3.24 -15.61 8.02
CA THR A 97 1.98 -15.32 7.35
C THR A 97 0.81 -15.45 8.33
N ALA A 98 -0.04 -14.44 8.40
CA ALA A 98 -1.27 -14.50 9.19
C ALA A 98 -2.26 -15.50 8.57
N ALA A 99 -3.03 -16.18 9.42
CA ALA A 99 -4.01 -17.16 8.97
C ALA A 99 -5.19 -16.53 8.20
N GLY A 100 -5.46 -15.24 8.43
CA GLY A 100 -6.50 -14.47 7.77
C GLY A 100 -6.27 -12.97 7.95
N ASN A 101 -7.29 -12.18 7.63
CA ASN A 101 -7.22 -10.70 7.65
C ASN A 101 -7.93 -10.08 8.87
N THR A 102 -8.39 -10.87 9.82
CA THR A 102 -8.97 -10.32 11.05
C THR A 102 -7.86 -9.78 11.95
N ALA A 103 -8.18 -8.78 12.75
CA ALA A 103 -7.24 -8.20 13.69
C ALA A 103 -6.61 -9.25 14.62
N ASP A 104 -7.38 -10.24 15.08
CA ASP A 104 -6.90 -11.30 15.97
C ASP A 104 -5.92 -12.26 15.26
N GLU A 105 -6.19 -12.62 13.99
CA GLU A 105 -5.31 -13.49 13.20
C GLU A 105 -3.97 -12.80 12.89
N VAL A 106 -4.02 -11.51 12.58
CA VAL A 106 -2.84 -10.70 12.34
C VAL A 106 -2.06 -10.46 13.64
N GLU A 107 -2.76 -10.21 14.76
CA GLU A 107 -2.13 -10.09 16.08
C GLU A 107 -1.39 -11.38 16.47
N ALA A 108 -2.01 -12.54 16.22
CA ALA A 108 -1.36 -13.83 16.49
C ALA A 108 -0.07 -14.00 15.68
N ALA A 109 -0.04 -13.56 14.42
CA ALA A 109 1.16 -13.62 13.58
C ALA A 109 2.25 -12.67 14.07
N LEU A 110 1.90 -11.42 14.49
CA LEU A 110 2.85 -10.47 15.08
C LEU A 110 3.46 -11.01 16.38
N ARG A 111 2.64 -11.62 17.25
CA ARG A 111 3.12 -12.26 18.48
C ARG A 111 4.06 -13.41 18.18
N ALA A 112 3.71 -14.28 17.24
CA ALA A 112 4.56 -15.40 16.83
C ALA A 112 5.91 -14.93 16.29
N ALA A 113 5.94 -13.85 15.51
CA ALA A 113 7.17 -13.25 15.01
C ALA A 113 8.04 -12.70 16.17
N ALA A 114 7.44 -11.99 17.11
CA ALA A 114 8.16 -11.49 18.28
C ALA A 114 8.71 -12.63 19.16
N GLU A 115 7.91 -13.67 19.39
CA GLU A 115 8.27 -14.84 20.19
C GLU A 115 9.30 -15.75 19.54
N SER A 116 9.46 -15.69 18.20
CA SER A 116 10.50 -16.42 17.47
C SER A 116 11.92 -15.91 17.77
N GLY A 117 12.06 -14.80 18.47
CA GLY A 117 13.34 -14.15 18.75
C GLY A 117 13.74 -13.13 17.71
N ALA A 118 12.80 -12.66 16.88
CA ALA A 118 13.04 -11.56 15.96
C ALA A 118 13.53 -10.32 16.70
N LYS A 119 14.55 -9.68 16.17
CA LYS A 119 15.00 -8.36 16.64
C LYS A 119 14.30 -7.22 15.91
N LEU A 120 13.92 -7.45 14.68
CA LEU A 120 13.13 -6.53 13.89
C LEU A 120 11.95 -7.30 13.27
N VAL A 121 10.75 -6.80 13.52
CA VAL A 121 9.52 -7.25 12.87
C VAL A 121 9.09 -6.16 11.88
N VAL A 122 8.93 -6.54 10.63
CA VAL A 122 8.46 -5.65 9.56
C VAL A 122 7.03 -6.03 9.20
N CYS A 123 6.15 -5.06 9.06
CA CYS A 123 4.78 -5.29 8.67
C CYS A 123 4.21 -4.08 7.91
N ARG A 124 3.05 -4.21 7.27
CA ARG A 124 2.47 -3.16 6.44
C ARG A 124 0.95 -3.13 6.53
N GLY A 125 0.42 -1.92 6.50
CA GLY A 125 -0.98 -1.64 6.32
C GLY A 125 -1.76 -1.51 7.62
N ASP A 126 -2.95 -1.07 7.46
CA ASP A 126 -3.84 -0.62 8.50
C ASP A 126 -4.24 -1.72 9.51
N THR A 127 -4.55 -2.93 9.03
CA THR A 127 -4.85 -4.05 9.92
C THR A 127 -3.65 -4.43 10.79
N MET A 128 -2.42 -4.28 10.27
CA MET A 128 -1.19 -4.44 11.04
C MET A 128 -1.02 -3.32 12.07
N GLY A 129 -1.40 -2.08 11.73
CA GLY A 129 -1.40 -0.96 12.66
C GLY A 129 -2.30 -1.21 13.87
N ALA A 130 -3.53 -1.66 13.63
CA ALA A 130 -4.46 -2.01 14.70
C ALA A 130 -3.96 -3.17 15.58
N ALA A 131 -3.39 -4.20 14.97
CA ALA A 131 -2.83 -5.33 15.72
C ALA A 131 -1.56 -4.93 16.49
N LEU A 132 -0.67 -4.16 15.88
CA LEU A 132 0.57 -3.69 16.52
C LEU A 132 0.29 -2.79 17.72
N TYR A 133 -0.76 -1.97 17.67
CA TYR A 133 -1.21 -1.17 18.81
C TYR A 133 -1.41 -2.03 20.07
N ARG A 134 -1.89 -3.26 19.93
CA ARG A 134 -2.12 -4.20 21.03
C ARG A 134 -0.89 -5.03 21.43
N VAL A 135 0.06 -5.19 20.50
CA VAL A 135 1.21 -6.11 20.66
C VAL A 135 2.45 -5.41 21.17
N GLN A 136 2.74 -4.20 20.71
CA GLN A 136 4.02 -3.52 20.84
C GLN A 136 4.56 -3.42 22.28
N GLU A 137 3.69 -3.18 23.27
CA GLU A 137 4.11 -3.04 24.67
C GLU A 137 4.43 -4.38 25.36
N ASN A 138 3.97 -5.51 24.78
CA ASN A 138 4.23 -6.83 25.32
C ASN A 138 5.66 -7.32 25.00
N TYR A 139 6.31 -6.74 23.99
CA TYR A 139 7.64 -7.13 23.51
C TYR A 139 8.55 -5.91 23.41
N PRO A 140 8.94 -5.31 24.54
CA PRO A 140 9.65 -4.03 24.58
C PRO A 140 11.10 -4.09 24.05
N ASP A 141 11.64 -5.28 23.77
CA ASP A 141 12.98 -5.48 23.22
C ASP A 141 12.97 -5.78 21.70
N VAL A 142 11.79 -5.78 21.09
CA VAL A 142 11.61 -6.01 19.64
C VAL A 142 11.41 -4.68 18.94
N HIS A 143 12.18 -4.43 17.90
CA HIS A 143 11.95 -3.30 16.99
C HIS A 143 10.85 -3.65 16.00
N TYR A 144 10.01 -2.67 15.70
CA TYR A 144 8.97 -2.80 14.68
C TYR A 144 9.15 -1.73 13.62
N LEU A 145 8.97 -2.12 12.36
CA LEU A 145 8.92 -1.22 11.22
C LEU A 145 7.57 -1.42 10.52
N LEU A 146 6.69 -0.46 10.71
CA LEU A 146 5.35 -0.46 10.13
C LEU A 146 5.30 0.48 8.93
N PHE A 147 4.97 -0.07 7.77
CA PHE A 147 4.73 0.71 6.56
C PHE A 147 3.25 1.01 6.40
N ASP A 148 2.94 2.20 5.90
CA ASP A 148 1.62 2.57 5.40
C ASP A 148 0.54 2.60 6.50
N SER A 149 0.94 2.77 7.74
CA SER A 149 0.05 2.97 8.90
C SER A 149 0.84 3.39 10.14
N GLU A 150 0.09 3.75 11.18
CA GLU A 150 0.59 3.94 12.54
C GLU A 150 -0.17 3.00 13.48
N PRO A 151 0.40 2.61 14.64
CA PRO A 151 -0.35 1.85 15.63
C PRO A 151 -1.56 2.64 16.15
N HIS A 152 -2.74 2.06 16.02
CA HIS A 152 -4.02 2.72 16.36
C HIS A 152 -5.03 1.74 16.96
N SER A 153 -6.02 2.27 17.70
CA SER A 153 -7.17 1.50 18.14
C SER A 153 -8.06 1.11 16.95
N ASP A 154 -8.87 0.06 17.10
CA ASP A 154 -9.71 -0.47 16.01
C ASP A 154 -10.69 0.58 15.44
N ASP A 155 -11.04 1.59 16.21
CA ASP A 155 -11.94 2.69 15.84
C ASP A 155 -11.22 4.01 15.50
N TYR A 156 -9.88 3.98 15.41
CA TYR A 156 -9.00 5.15 15.17
C TYR A 156 -9.15 6.29 16.19
N SER A 157 -9.76 6.04 17.35
CA SER A 157 -9.92 7.04 18.40
C SER A 157 -8.63 7.30 19.18
N ALA A 158 -7.68 6.38 19.13
CA ALA A 158 -6.40 6.47 19.83
C ALA A 158 -5.25 5.95 18.98
N TYR A 159 -4.13 6.65 19.06
CA TYR A 159 -2.85 6.29 18.46
C TYR A 159 -1.79 6.24 19.56
N ASN A 160 -0.95 5.23 19.52
CA ASN A 160 0.19 5.11 20.44
C ASN A 160 1.32 4.36 19.76
N THR A 161 2.45 5.03 19.58
CA THR A 161 3.65 4.46 18.98
C THR A 161 4.69 4.27 20.06
N ALA A 162 5.02 3.04 20.39
CA ALA A 162 6.06 2.72 21.38
C ALA A 162 7.46 3.12 20.88
N SER A 163 8.43 3.23 21.78
CA SER A 163 9.76 3.78 21.48
C SER A 163 10.57 2.99 20.46
N LEU A 164 10.30 1.69 20.30
CA LEU A 164 10.96 0.82 19.32
C LEU A 164 10.11 0.55 18.08
N VAL A 165 9.03 1.29 17.89
CA VAL A 165 8.20 1.24 16.69
C VAL A 165 8.53 2.43 15.80
N HIS A 166 8.83 2.13 14.54
CA HIS A 166 9.07 3.13 13.51
C HIS A 166 8.02 2.98 12.41
N CYS A 167 7.41 4.10 12.05
CA CYS A 167 6.38 4.13 11.01
C CYS A 167 6.90 4.83 9.77
N VAL A 168 6.61 4.26 8.60
CA VAL A 168 6.86 4.88 7.29
C VAL A 168 5.53 5.17 6.65
N LEU A 169 5.19 6.45 6.57
CA LEU A 169 3.96 6.94 5.97
C LEU A 169 4.26 7.59 4.62
N PHE A 170 3.36 7.41 3.68
CA PHE A 170 3.43 8.06 2.37
C PHE A 170 2.50 9.27 2.34
N GLN A 171 2.87 10.28 1.57
CA GLN A 171 2.05 11.49 1.38
C GLN A 171 0.98 11.22 0.30
N GLU A 172 0.01 10.38 0.61
CA GLU A 172 -1.02 9.92 -0.32
C GLU A 172 -1.91 11.07 -0.81
N GLU A 173 -2.10 12.09 0.02
CA GLU A 173 -2.81 13.32 -0.34
C GLU A 173 -2.18 14.04 -1.52
N GLN A 174 -0.86 13.92 -1.72
CA GLN A 174 -0.18 14.50 -2.90
C GLN A 174 -0.56 13.76 -4.18
N ALA A 175 -0.65 12.44 -4.13
CA ALA A 175 -1.10 11.64 -5.27
C ALA A 175 -2.56 11.96 -5.62
N GLY A 176 -3.43 12.05 -4.62
CA GLY A 176 -4.83 12.47 -4.78
C GLY A 176 -4.96 13.87 -5.37
N TYR A 177 -4.17 14.83 -4.87
CA TYR A 177 -4.13 16.20 -5.41
C TYR A 177 -3.70 16.20 -6.88
N LEU A 178 -2.63 15.50 -7.24
CA LEU A 178 -2.13 15.44 -8.60
C LEU A 178 -3.13 14.79 -9.55
N ALA A 179 -3.82 13.74 -9.12
CA ALA A 179 -4.86 13.09 -9.91
C ALA A 179 -6.04 14.04 -10.19
N GLY A 180 -6.50 14.76 -9.16
CA GLY A 180 -7.56 15.76 -9.30
C GLY A 180 -7.12 16.93 -10.19
N TYR A 181 -5.90 17.42 -10.00
CA TYR A 181 -5.33 18.50 -10.84
C TYR A 181 -5.25 18.10 -12.31
N ALA A 182 -4.75 16.90 -12.60
CA ALA A 182 -4.66 16.38 -13.96
C ALA A 182 -6.04 16.27 -14.61
N ALA A 183 -7.03 15.72 -13.91
CA ALA A 183 -8.37 15.59 -14.43
C ALA A 183 -9.03 16.94 -14.75
N VAL A 184 -8.90 17.94 -13.86
CA VAL A 184 -9.45 19.28 -14.11
C VAL A 184 -8.71 19.98 -15.25
N THR A 185 -7.40 19.81 -15.35
CA THR A 185 -6.60 20.39 -16.46
C THR A 185 -6.98 19.77 -17.81
N ASP A 186 -7.35 18.50 -17.81
CA ASP A 186 -7.86 17.78 -19.00
C ASP A 186 -9.31 18.14 -19.36
N GLY A 187 -9.94 19.02 -18.58
CA GLY A 187 -11.25 19.61 -18.88
C GLY A 187 -12.44 18.96 -18.16
N TYR A 188 -12.22 18.02 -17.26
CA TYR A 188 -13.31 17.45 -16.46
C TYR A 188 -13.79 18.46 -15.41
N THR A 189 -15.09 18.77 -15.41
CA THR A 189 -15.71 19.72 -14.48
C THR A 189 -16.49 19.07 -13.35
N THR A 190 -16.70 17.76 -13.45
CA THR A 190 -17.40 16.97 -12.43
C THR A 190 -16.59 15.70 -12.17
N LEU A 191 -16.16 15.55 -10.93
CA LEU A 191 -15.35 14.42 -10.49
C LEU A 191 -16.09 13.64 -9.41
N GLY A 192 -15.86 12.33 -9.35
CA GLY A 192 -16.30 11.45 -8.29
C GLY A 192 -15.11 10.74 -7.68
N PHE A 193 -15.19 10.44 -6.40
CA PHE A 193 -14.20 9.65 -5.68
C PHE A 193 -14.85 8.38 -5.14
N ILE A 194 -14.17 7.25 -5.29
CA ILE A 194 -14.55 5.96 -4.69
C ILE A 194 -13.37 5.48 -3.87
N GLY A 195 -13.52 5.49 -2.56
CA GLY A 195 -12.56 4.91 -1.61
C GLY A 195 -12.96 3.48 -1.24
N ALA A 196 -11.99 2.65 -0.91
CA ALA A 196 -12.23 1.28 -0.45
C ALA A 196 -12.93 1.25 0.92
N ARG A 197 -12.58 2.18 1.79
CA ARG A 197 -13.15 2.40 3.13
C ARG A 197 -12.77 3.80 3.63
N GLU A 198 -13.43 4.24 4.69
CA GLU A 198 -13.10 5.48 5.37
C GLU A 198 -12.04 5.19 6.45
N VAL A 199 -10.81 5.57 6.18
CA VAL A 199 -9.68 5.50 7.14
C VAL A 199 -8.84 6.76 7.00
N PRO A 200 -8.08 7.16 8.02
CA PRO A 200 -7.10 8.24 7.89
C PRO A 200 -6.13 7.95 6.74
N GLY A 201 -5.96 8.93 5.83
CA GLY A 201 -5.09 8.80 4.65
C GLY A 201 -5.79 8.43 3.34
N ILE A 202 -7.09 8.08 3.36
CA ILE A 202 -7.90 7.86 2.14
C ILE A 202 -8.98 8.91 1.99
#